data_4b25ee82b9c33461fa8f0fa1a4332c71
#
_entry.id   4b25ee82b9c33461fa8f0fa1a4332c71
#
_cell.length_a   1.000
_cell.length_b   1.000
_cell.length_c   1.000
_cell.angle_alpha   90.00
_cell.angle_beta   90.00
_cell.angle_gamma   90.00
#
_symmetry.space_group_name_H-M   'P 1'
#
loop_
_entity.id
_entity.type
_entity.pdbx_description
1 polymer ?
#
loop_
_entity_poly.entity_id
_entity_poly.type
_entity_poly.pdbx_seq_one_letter_code
_entity_poly.pdbx_strand_id
1 'polypeptide(L)'
;AGVAGAFLTGDIFNLFVWFEVMLLASFALLTLGGERAQMEGAIKYVTLNLFSSALFLSAVGLLYGMVGTLNMADIAQKVSRVEDPGMITVVSLMFMVSFGIKAAAFPLFFWLPASYHTPQVAVSALFAGLLTKVGVYALYRVFTLIFTQDVEYTHTILLWAAALTMLTGVLGAAAQFEFRRILSFHIVSQIGYMLLGLALFTPLALIGGVFYIMHHIIVKTNLFLVSGITYRLLGSYELKDLGGVYRQRPYLALLFLIPALSLAGIPPLSGFFAKFVVVRATLESSEYLVAAVALLVGLLTLYSMIKIWAEVFWKKVPEHVTDVRRLNGEIREKRSWAYYTPVVALAVCTLIIGLYGQPIYMLAESAAEQLMNPQLYIAAVLGGQPE
;
A
#
# COMPACT_ATOMS: atom_id res chain seq x y z
N ALA A 1 4.17 -15.33 -7.88
CA ALA A 1 4.53 -16.38 -6.92
C ALA A 1 4.84 -15.78 -5.54
N GLY A 2 5.88 -14.91 -5.38
CA GLY A 2 6.34 -14.39 -4.08
C GLY A 2 5.25 -13.75 -3.21
N VAL A 3 4.38 -12.90 -3.81
CA VAL A 3 3.25 -12.29 -3.10
C VAL A 3 2.28 -13.36 -2.57
N ALA A 4 1.87 -14.32 -3.41
CA ALA A 4 0.96 -15.38 -3.00
C ALA A 4 1.60 -16.28 -1.93
N GLY A 5 2.88 -16.63 -2.09
CA GLY A 5 3.62 -17.42 -1.10
C GLY A 5 3.71 -16.73 0.25
N ALA A 6 3.94 -15.41 0.28
CA ALA A 6 3.99 -14.64 1.52
C ALA A 6 2.63 -14.62 2.26
N PHE A 7 1.50 -14.51 1.53
CA PHE A 7 0.17 -14.54 2.13
C PHE A 7 -0.24 -15.94 2.64
N LEU A 8 0.26 -17.01 2.03
CA LEU A 8 -0.16 -18.37 2.32
C LEU A 8 0.72 -19.09 3.34
N THR A 9 1.93 -18.60 3.59
CA THR A 9 2.86 -19.28 4.49
C THR A 9 2.45 -19.18 5.98
N GLY A 10 2.59 -20.29 6.70
CA GLY A 10 2.48 -20.36 8.16
C GLY A 10 3.83 -20.48 8.88
N ASP A 11 4.95 -20.28 8.16
CA ASP A 11 6.30 -20.37 8.69
C ASP A 11 7.02 -19.01 8.52
N ILE A 12 7.64 -18.51 9.60
CA ILE A 12 8.23 -17.18 9.63
C ILE A 12 9.51 -17.07 8.77
N PHE A 13 10.29 -18.16 8.67
CA PHE A 13 11.47 -18.21 7.81
C PHE A 13 11.06 -18.35 6.34
N ASN A 14 10.03 -19.12 6.04
CA ASN A 14 9.47 -19.21 4.69
C ASN A 14 8.90 -17.84 4.25
N LEU A 15 8.31 -17.06 5.16
CA LEU A 15 7.91 -15.67 4.88
C LEU A 15 9.12 -14.82 4.46
N PHE A 16 10.27 -14.97 5.16
CA PHE A 16 11.52 -14.32 4.76
C PHE A 16 11.93 -14.72 3.34
N VAL A 17 11.91 -16.02 3.00
CA VAL A 17 12.26 -16.51 1.66
C VAL A 17 11.36 -15.89 0.58
N TRP A 18 10.05 -15.78 0.83
CA TRP A 18 9.14 -15.14 -0.12
C TRP A 18 9.39 -13.66 -0.29
N PHE A 19 9.80 -12.94 0.77
CA PHE A 19 10.26 -11.55 0.65
C PHE A 19 11.52 -11.43 -0.20
N GLU A 20 12.48 -12.35 -0.09
CA GLU A 20 13.69 -12.34 -0.93
C GLU A 20 13.37 -12.63 -2.40
N VAL A 21 12.47 -13.59 -2.68
CA VAL A 21 11.99 -13.84 -4.05
C VAL A 21 11.34 -12.58 -4.64
N MET A 22 10.53 -11.87 -3.85
CA MET A 22 9.94 -10.60 -4.30
C MET A 22 10.98 -9.51 -4.52
N LEU A 23 11.97 -9.39 -3.65
CA LEU A 23 13.03 -8.39 -3.73
C LEU A 23 13.86 -8.57 -5.00
N LEU A 24 14.32 -9.78 -5.27
CA LEU A 24 15.10 -10.09 -6.48
C LEU A 24 14.31 -9.84 -7.76
N ALA A 25 13.07 -10.33 -7.81
CA ALA A 25 12.20 -10.12 -8.96
C ALA A 25 11.86 -8.64 -9.18
N SER A 26 11.58 -7.90 -8.11
CA SER A 26 11.26 -6.48 -8.21
C SER A 26 12.47 -5.64 -8.60
N PHE A 27 13.67 -5.99 -8.14
CA PHE A 27 14.91 -5.33 -8.54
C PHE A 27 15.15 -5.49 -10.06
N ALA A 28 15.03 -6.71 -10.58
CA ALA A 28 15.15 -6.97 -12.01
C ALA A 28 14.12 -6.16 -12.83
N LEU A 29 12.89 -6.07 -12.36
CA LEU A 29 11.82 -5.31 -13.02
C LEU A 29 12.04 -3.79 -12.96
N LEU A 30 12.61 -3.27 -11.86
CA LEU A 30 12.94 -1.84 -11.71
C LEU A 30 14.02 -1.40 -12.71
N THR A 31 15.00 -2.28 -12.98
CA THR A 31 16.16 -1.97 -13.84
C THR A 31 15.94 -2.29 -15.32
N LEU A 32 14.79 -2.88 -15.69
CA LEU A 32 14.52 -3.45 -17.01
C LEU A 32 14.71 -2.48 -18.19
N GLY A 33 14.56 -1.18 -17.99
CA GLY A 33 14.76 -0.16 -19.04
C GLY A 33 16.19 0.33 -19.18
N GLY A 34 17.06 0.09 -18.18
CA GLY A 34 18.46 0.54 -18.18
C GLY A 34 18.66 2.05 -18.09
N GLU A 35 17.59 2.83 -17.86
CA GLU A 35 17.67 4.29 -17.77
C GLU A 35 18.31 4.74 -16.45
N ARG A 36 19.05 5.85 -16.47
CA ARG A 36 19.74 6.38 -15.28
C ARG A 36 18.80 6.59 -14.10
N ALA A 37 17.61 7.15 -14.33
CA ALA A 37 16.61 7.36 -13.28
C ALA A 37 16.10 6.05 -12.67
N GLN A 38 15.94 5.00 -13.49
CA GLN A 38 15.56 3.66 -13.03
C GLN A 38 16.66 3.05 -12.17
N MET A 39 17.93 3.15 -12.60
CA MET A 39 19.08 2.63 -11.84
C MET A 39 19.21 3.34 -10.49
N GLU A 40 19.09 4.66 -10.45
CA GLU A 40 19.12 5.44 -9.20
C GLU A 40 17.98 5.04 -8.25
N GLY A 41 16.77 4.92 -8.75
CA GLY A 41 15.61 4.47 -7.97
C GLY A 41 15.78 3.03 -7.47
N ALA A 42 16.30 2.14 -8.32
CA ALA A 42 16.54 0.75 -7.98
C ALA A 42 17.62 0.58 -6.90
N ILE A 43 18.70 1.36 -6.92
CA ILE A 43 19.73 1.36 -5.87
C ILE A 43 19.12 1.76 -4.51
N LYS A 44 18.36 2.86 -4.46
CA LYS A 44 17.67 3.29 -3.24
C LYS A 44 16.71 2.23 -2.70
N TYR A 45 15.97 1.59 -3.61
CA TYR A 45 15.04 0.50 -3.30
C TYR A 45 15.78 -0.70 -2.68
N VAL A 46 16.81 -1.21 -3.37
CA VAL A 46 17.54 -2.41 -2.95
C VAL A 46 18.28 -2.19 -1.65
N THR A 47 18.98 -1.05 -1.48
CA THR A 47 19.75 -0.77 -0.28
C THR A 47 18.89 -0.86 0.99
N LEU A 48 17.74 -0.19 1.02
CA LEU A 48 16.88 -0.23 2.19
C LEU A 48 16.19 -1.57 2.38
N ASN A 49 15.76 -2.22 1.28
CA ASN A 49 15.12 -3.52 1.39
C ASN A 49 16.10 -4.64 1.78
N LEU A 50 17.36 -4.59 1.36
CA LEU A 50 18.40 -5.51 1.85
C LEU A 50 18.68 -5.31 3.34
N PHE A 51 18.78 -4.05 3.79
CA PHE A 51 18.92 -3.77 5.22
C PHE A 51 17.73 -4.32 6.01
N SER A 52 16.51 -4.11 5.52
CA SER A 52 15.29 -4.70 6.10
C SER A 52 15.37 -6.24 6.14
N SER A 53 15.86 -6.88 5.08
CA SER A 53 15.99 -8.34 5.01
C SER A 53 17.02 -8.88 6.00
N ALA A 54 18.16 -8.20 6.15
CA ALA A 54 19.16 -8.57 7.15
C ALA A 54 18.61 -8.46 8.57
N LEU A 55 17.86 -7.37 8.87
CA LEU A 55 17.20 -7.18 10.15
C LEU A 55 16.14 -8.24 10.41
N PHE A 56 15.32 -8.58 9.38
CA PHE A 56 14.33 -9.63 9.47
C PHE A 56 14.95 -10.99 9.77
N LEU A 57 16.01 -11.36 9.04
CA LEU A 57 16.69 -12.65 9.27
C LEU A 57 17.33 -12.71 10.66
N SER A 58 17.92 -11.62 11.13
CA SER A 58 18.46 -11.53 12.49
C SER A 58 17.37 -11.70 13.55
N ALA A 59 16.21 -11.04 13.36
CA ALA A 59 15.06 -11.17 14.24
C ALA A 59 14.50 -12.59 14.27
N VAL A 60 14.41 -13.26 13.11
CA VAL A 60 14.01 -14.68 13.02
C VAL A 60 14.99 -15.58 13.75
N GLY A 61 16.32 -15.33 13.59
CA GLY A 61 17.34 -16.10 14.28
C GLY A 61 17.26 -15.98 15.81
N LEU A 62 17.07 -14.75 16.32
CA LEU A 62 16.87 -14.51 17.75
C LEU A 62 15.58 -15.17 18.26
N LEU A 63 14.48 -15.01 17.54
CA LEU A 63 13.20 -15.63 17.89
C LEU A 63 13.33 -17.17 17.94
N TYR A 64 13.97 -17.76 16.91
CA TYR A 64 14.22 -19.21 16.87
C TYR A 64 15.07 -19.68 18.05
N GLY A 65 16.12 -18.92 18.42
CA GLY A 65 16.95 -19.23 19.59
C GLY A 65 16.17 -19.24 20.92
N MET A 66 15.12 -18.42 21.02
CA MET A 66 14.28 -18.35 22.23
C MET A 66 13.17 -19.43 22.27
N VAL A 67 12.53 -19.73 21.13
CA VAL A 67 11.34 -20.60 21.12
C VAL A 67 11.56 -21.95 20.44
N GLY A 68 12.66 -22.14 19.71
CA GLY A 68 13.04 -23.41 19.07
C GLY A 68 12.16 -23.86 17.91
N THR A 69 11.38 -22.95 17.30
CA THR A 69 10.47 -23.26 16.21
C THR A 69 10.33 -22.09 15.23
N LEU A 70 9.98 -22.38 13.97
CA LEU A 70 9.71 -21.40 12.92
C LEU A 70 8.23 -21.38 12.49
N ASN A 71 7.43 -22.37 12.93
CA ASN A 71 6.00 -22.40 12.69
C ASN A 71 5.29 -21.28 13.47
N MET A 72 4.55 -20.41 12.80
CA MET A 72 3.94 -19.24 13.44
C MET A 72 2.93 -19.57 14.53
N ALA A 73 2.18 -20.68 14.40
CA ALA A 73 1.23 -21.12 15.43
C ALA A 73 1.95 -21.63 16.69
N ASP A 74 3.02 -22.40 16.51
CA ASP A 74 3.84 -22.92 17.62
C ASP A 74 4.63 -21.79 18.30
N ILE A 75 5.16 -20.82 17.50
CA ILE A 75 5.77 -19.60 18.05
C ILE A 75 4.78 -18.87 18.96
N ALA A 76 3.54 -18.66 18.49
CA ALA A 76 2.53 -17.92 19.23
C ALA A 76 2.22 -18.55 20.60
N GLN A 77 2.24 -19.89 20.70
CA GLN A 77 2.08 -20.59 21.98
C GLN A 77 3.31 -20.48 22.88
N LYS A 78 4.52 -20.51 22.29
CA LYS A 78 5.77 -20.56 23.06
C LYS A 78 6.28 -19.19 23.50
N VAL A 79 5.98 -18.13 22.73
CA VAL A 79 6.43 -16.78 23.07
C VAL A 79 5.93 -16.32 24.43
N SER A 80 4.71 -16.68 24.82
CA SER A 80 4.15 -16.37 26.14
C SER A 80 4.86 -17.06 27.32
N ARG A 81 5.70 -18.06 27.04
CA ARG A 81 6.45 -18.84 28.05
C ARG A 81 7.90 -18.44 28.16
N VAL A 82 8.37 -17.46 27.37
CA VAL A 82 9.75 -16.96 27.41
C VAL A 82 9.95 -16.18 28.71
N GLU A 83 11.02 -16.51 29.45
CA GLU A 83 11.30 -15.95 30.77
C GLU A 83 11.63 -14.45 30.74
N ASP A 84 12.19 -13.94 29.64
CA ASP A 84 12.53 -12.53 29.46
C ASP A 84 11.57 -11.83 28.47
N PRO A 85 10.53 -11.15 28.96
CA PRO A 85 9.61 -10.39 28.12
C PRO A 85 10.30 -9.23 27.38
N GLY A 86 11.36 -8.66 27.97
CA GLY A 86 12.11 -7.54 27.37
C GLY A 86 12.79 -7.96 26.05
N MET A 87 13.32 -9.17 25.98
CA MET A 87 13.88 -9.70 24.74
C MET A 87 12.80 -9.90 23.65
N ILE A 88 11.60 -10.32 24.04
CA ILE A 88 10.48 -10.43 23.07
C ILE A 88 10.10 -9.04 22.53
N THR A 89 10.04 -8.02 23.38
CA THR A 89 9.79 -6.64 22.95
C THR A 89 10.87 -6.16 21.99
N VAL A 90 12.15 -6.40 22.26
CA VAL A 90 13.25 -6.06 21.34
C VAL A 90 13.09 -6.75 19.98
N VAL A 91 12.82 -8.04 19.96
CA VAL A 91 12.61 -8.80 18.73
C VAL A 91 11.39 -8.30 17.99
N SER A 92 10.28 -7.99 18.68
CA SER A 92 9.08 -7.41 18.06
C SER A 92 9.37 -6.07 17.38
N LEU A 93 10.18 -5.20 17.99
CA LEU A 93 10.63 -3.95 17.38
C LEU A 93 11.51 -4.18 16.15
N MET A 94 12.38 -5.20 16.14
CA MET A 94 13.14 -5.56 14.95
C MET A 94 12.22 -5.99 13.80
N PHE A 95 11.19 -6.78 14.06
CA PHE A 95 10.16 -7.14 13.08
C PHE A 95 9.38 -5.90 12.62
N MET A 96 8.99 -5.01 13.54
CA MET A 96 8.28 -3.76 13.24
C MET A 96 9.07 -2.87 12.30
N VAL A 97 10.35 -2.65 12.57
CA VAL A 97 11.25 -1.85 11.71
C VAL A 97 11.42 -2.51 10.35
N SER A 98 11.71 -3.81 10.32
CA SER A 98 11.89 -4.55 9.07
C SER A 98 10.64 -4.48 8.18
N PHE A 99 9.49 -4.85 8.70
CA PHE A 99 8.25 -4.81 7.93
C PHE A 99 7.76 -3.39 7.66
N GLY A 100 8.06 -2.43 8.56
CA GLY A 100 7.84 -1.01 8.34
C GLY A 100 8.61 -0.46 7.14
N ILE A 101 9.87 -0.87 6.94
CA ILE A 101 10.64 -0.56 5.72
C ILE A 101 9.93 -1.15 4.50
N LYS A 102 9.58 -2.43 4.53
CA LYS A 102 8.93 -3.12 3.39
C LYS A 102 7.53 -2.55 3.08
N ALA A 103 6.82 -2.08 4.09
CA ALA A 103 5.54 -1.38 3.95
C ALA A 103 5.70 0.08 3.50
N ALA A 104 6.89 0.67 3.60
CA ALA A 104 7.18 2.10 3.44
C ALA A 104 6.46 2.98 4.48
N ALA A 105 6.53 2.59 5.75
CA ALA A 105 6.05 3.38 6.88
C ALA A 105 7.05 4.47 7.28
N PHE A 106 6.58 5.53 7.94
CA PHE A 106 7.43 6.56 8.53
C PHE A 106 8.34 5.97 9.62
N PRO A 107 9.60 6.38 9.70
CA PRO A 107 10.30 7.37 8.87
C PRO A 107 10.97 6.79 7.61
N LEU A 108 10.85 5.50 7.34
CA LEU A 108 11.67 4.74 6.39
C LEU A 108 11.01 4.57 4.99
N PHE A 109 10.13 5.48 4.59
CA PHE A 109 9.33 5.39 3.37
C PHE A 109 9.99 5.97 2.11
N PHE A 110 11.08 6.73 2.22
CA PHE A 110 11.63 7.59 1.16
C PHE A 110 12.11 6.83 -0.08
N TRP A 111 12.42 5.54 0.04
CA TRP A 111 12.78 4.69 -1.08
C TRP A 111 11.64 4.52 -2.09
N LEU A 112 10.39 4.51 -1.62
CA LEU A 112 9.21 4.23 -2.45
C LEU A 112 8.93 5.37 -3.45
N PRO A 113 8.81 6.65 -3.06
CA PRO A 113 8.63 7.73 -4.04
C PRO A 113 9.83 7.91 -4.96
N ALA A 114 11.03 7.52 -4.55
CA ALA A 114 12.23 7.58 -5.37
C ALA A 114 12.30 6.49 -6.45
N SER A 115 11.64 5.34 -6.24
CA SER A 115 11.76 4.17 -7.12
C SER A 115 10.50 3.90 -7.96
N TYR A 116 9.29 4.06 -7.41
CA TYR A 116 8.07 3.58 -8.07
C TYR A 116 7.58 4.43 -9.25
N HIS A 117 8.07 5.66 -9.39
CA HIS A 117 7.71 6.51 -10.54
C HIS A 117 8.62 6.31 -11.76
N THR A 118 9.75 5.59 -11.63
CA THR A 118 10.76 5.47 -12.69
C THR A 118 10.55 4.29 -13.66
N PRO A 119 10.06 3.09 -13.24
CA PRO A 119 10.00 1.94 -14.14
C PRO A 119 8.84 2.03 -15.13
N GLN A 120 8.76 1.03 -16.00
CA GLN A 120 7.62 0.89 -16.92
C GLN A 120 6.30 0.86 -16.16
N VAL A 121 5.25 1.45 -16.74
CA VAL A 121 3.94 1.63 -16.08
C VAL A 121 3.34 0.36 -15.53
N ALA A 122 3.43 -0.76 -16.25
CA ALA A 122 2.91 -2.05 -15.80
C ALA A 122 3.61 -2.51 -14.51
N VAL A 123 4.92 -2.29 -14.41
CA VAL A 123 5.72 -2.59 -13.21
C VAL A 123 5.33 -1.67 -12.07
N SER A 124 5.25 -0.35 -12.33
CA SER A 124 4.80 0.62 -11.32
C SER A 124 3.40 0.30 -10.78
N ALA A 125 2.47 -0.09 -11.66
CA ALA A 125 1.10 -0.44 -11.29
C ALA A 125 1.05 -1.70 -10.41
N LEU A 126 1.82 -2.75 -10.77
CA LEU A 126 1.93 -3.97 -9.99
C LEU A 126 2.52 -3.70 -8.60
N PHE A 127 3.58 -2.92 -8.53
CA PHE A 127 4.25 -2.61 -7.26
C PHE A 127 3.38 -1.74 -6.36
N ALA A 128 2.74 -0.72 -6.93
CA ALA A 128 1.81 0.14 -6.21
C ALA A 128 0.61 -0.63 -5.65
N GLY A 129 0.14 -1.63 -6.39
CA GLY A 129 -0.97 -2.48 -5.96
C GLY A 129 -0.57 -3.46 -4.86
N LEU A 130 0.54 -4.17 -4.97
CA LEU A 130 0.79 -5.40 -4.21
C LEU A 130 1.98 -5.36 -3.26
N LEU A 131 3.18 -4.88 -3.68
CA LEU A 131 4.41 -5.11 -2.90
C LEU A 131 4.35 -4.59 -1.47
N THR A 132 3.98 -3.33 -1.29
CA THR A 132 3.92 -2.72 0.06
C THR A 132 2.87 -3.37 0.96
N LYS A 133 1.80 -3.95 0.36
CA LYS A 133 0.73 -4.62 1.11
C LYS A 133 1.17 -5.93 1.73
N VAL A 134 2.17 -6.59 1.16
CA VAL A 134 2.81 -7.75 1.81
C VAL A 134 3.53 -7.33 3.09
N GLY A 135 4.20 -6.16 3.10
CA GLY A 135 4.79 -5.61 4.33
C GLY A 135 3.74 -5.25 5.38
N VAL A 136 2.64 -4.62 4.95
CA VAL A 136 1.49 -4.33 5.84
C VAL A 136 0.88 -5.63 6.38
N TYR A 137 0.65 -6.62 5.51
CA TYR A 137 0.15 -7.94 5.92
C TYR A 137 1.06 -8.60 6.96
N ALA A 138 2.37 -8.56 6.74
CA ALA A 138 3.32 -9.15 7.68
C ALA A 138 3.24 -8.49 9.07
N LEU A 139 3.06 -7.14 9.13
CA LEU A 139 2.79 -6.44 10.39
C LEU A 139 1.49 -6.92 11.03
N TYR A 140 0.39 -7.00 10.27
CA TYR A 140 -0.86 -7.56 10.79
C TYR A 140 -0.62 -8.96 11.35
N ARG A 141 0.01 -9.85 10.57
CA ARG A 141 0.22 -11.25 10.94
C ARG A 141 1.01 -11.41 12.23
N VAL A 142 2.10 -10.69 12.41
CA VAL A 142 2.97 -10.89 13.58
C VAL A 142 2.46 -10.14 14.82
N PHE A 143 1.83 -8.96 14.68
CA PHE A 143 1.34 -8.17 15.81
C PHE A 143 -0.07 -8.55 16.27
N THR A 144 -0.77 -9.43 15.56
CA THR A 144 -2.02 -10.02 16.04
C THR A 144 -1.87 -11.47 16.48
N LEU A 145 -0.80 -12.16 16.07
CA LEU A 145 -0.60 -13.59 16.36
C LEU A 145 0.55 -13.87 17.33
N ILE A 146 1.72 -13.24 17.10
CA ILE A 146 2.97 -13.57 17.79
C ILE A 146 3.28 -12.57 18.91
N PHE A 147 3.32 -11.29 18.61
CA PHE A 147 3.75 -10.22 19.53
C PHE A 147 2.54 -9.54 20.19
N THR A 148 1.88 -10.25 21.08
CA THR A 148 0.68 -9.79 21.79
C THR A 148 0.91 -9.52 23.29
N GLN A 149 2.17 -9.59 23.77
CA GLN A 149 2.50 -9.45 25.19
C GLN A 149 2.58 -7.99 25.65
N ASP A 150 2.98 -7.08 24.76
CA ASP A 150 3.23 -5.67 25.04
C ASP A 150 2.49 -4.78 24.04
N VAL A 151 1.17 -5.03 23.93
CA VAL A 151 0.30 -4.36 22.94
C VAL A 151 0.28 -2.85 23.17
N GLU A 152 0.17 -2.39 24.42
CA GLU A 152 0.10 -0.97 24.72
C GLU A 152 1.33 -0.20 24.17
N TYR A 153 2.52 -0.73 24.35
CA TYR A 153 3.75 -0.11 23.89
C TYR A 153 3.90 -0.22 22.35
N THR A 154 3.81 -1.43 21.81
CA THR A 154 4.05 -1.67 20.38
C THR A 154 3.01 -1.01 19.49
N HIS A 155 1.73 -1.05 19.89
CA HIS A 155 0.64 -0.45 19.12
C HIS A 155 0.60 1.07 19.24
N THR A 156 1.07 1.64 20.36
CA THR A 156 1.30 3.09 20.47
C THR A 156 2.36 3.57 19.47
N ILE A 157 3.46 2.84 19.31
CA ILE A 157 4.46 3.15 18.28
C ILE A 157 3.84 3.07 16.88
N LEU A 158 3.07 2.01 16.59
CA LEU A 158 2.36 1.85 15.31
C LEU A 158 1.35 2.97 15.08
N LEU A 159 0.66 3.46 16.11
CA LEU A 159 -0.31 4.54 16.01
C LEU A 159 0.34 5.86 15.55
N TRP A 160 1.43 6.25 16.20
CA TRP A 160 2.17 7.44 15.81
C TRP A 160 2.87 7.27 14.46
N ALA A 161 3.43 6.10 14.18
CA ALA A 161 3.98 5.79 12.87
C ALA A 161 2.90 5.88 11.77
N ALA A 162 1.68 5.40 12.02
CA ALA A 162 0.55 5.50 11.10
C ALA A 162 0.16 6.97 10.83
N ALA A 163 0.00 7.78 11.89
CA ALA A 163 -0.34 9.20 11.77
C ALA A 163 0.73 9.98 10.99
N LEU A 164 2.01 9.77 11.30
CA LEU A 164 3.12 10.43 10.60
C LEU A 164 3.28 9.92 9.16
N THR A 165 3.02 8.65 8.90
CA THR A 165 3.00 8.09 7.53
C THR A 165 1.91 8.74 6.68
N MET A 166 0.69 8.90 7.24
CA MET A 166 -0.40 9.59 6.57
C MET A 166 -0.02 11.02 6.21
N LEU A 167 0.47 11.77 7.19
CA LEU A 167 0.77 13.20 7.05
C LEU A 167 1.94 13.46 6.11
N THR A 168 3.08 12.80 6.32
CA THR A 168 4.27 12.99 5.48
C THR A 168 4.03 12.56 4.04
N GLY A 169 3.29 11.45 3.84
CA GLY A 169 2.93 10.97 2.52
C GLY A 169 2.05 11.97 1.74
N VAL A 170 1.01 12.53 2.37
CA VAL A 170 0.11 13.46 1.68
C VAL A 170 0.76 14.83 1.41
N LEU A 171 1.55 15.34 2.35
CA LEU A 171 2.31 16.58 2.16
C LEU A 171 3.36 16.41 1.04
N GLY A 172 4.05 15.27 1.03
CA GLY A 172 4.94 14.91 -0.06
C GLY A 172 4.24 14.88 -1.42
N ALA A 173 3.03 14.30 -1.51
CA ALA A 173 2.23 14.28 -2.72
C ALA A 173 1.80 15.68 -3.18
N ALA A 174 1.38 16.52 -2.23
CA ALA A 174 0.97 17.89 -2.52
C ALA A 174 2.10 18.74 -3.11
N ALA A 175 3.35 18.48 -2.71
CA ALA A 175 4.54 19.18 -3.17
C ALA A 175 5.07 18.71 -4.55
N GLN A 176 4.60 17.60 -5.10
CA GLN A 176 5.09 17.09 -6.40
C GLN A 176 4.30 17.64 -7.58
N PHE A 177 4.98 17.68 -8.76
CA PHE A 177 4.40 18.12 -10.03
C PHE A 177 4.60 17.09 -11.16
N GLU A 178 4.97 15.85 -10.83
CA GLU A 178 5.05 14.71 -11.74
C GLU A 178 3.96 13.71 -11.36
N PHE A 179 3.18 13.26 -12.33
CA PHE A 179 1.96 12.48 -12.12
C PHE A 179 2.21 11.20 -11.29
N ARG A 180 3.16 10.36 -11.70
CA ARG A 180 3.44 9.09 -11.00
C ARG A 180 4.12 9.30 -9.65
N ARG A 181 4.87 10.38 -9.48
CA ARG A 181 5.51 10.72 -8.22
C ARG A 181 4.49 11.19 -7.18
N ILE A 182 3.47 11.96 -7.60
CA ILE A 182 2.30 12.26 -6.76
C ILE A 182 1.62 10.97 -6.32
N LEU A 183 1.37 10.06 -7.26
CA LEU A 183 0.75 8.77 -6.94
C LEU A 183 1.61 7.91 -6.00
N SER A 184 2.93 7.95 -6.14
CA SER A 184 3.87 7.21 -5.27
C SER A 184 3.83 7.72 -3.83
N PHE A 185 3.83 9.03 -3.61
CA PHE A 185 3.66 9.61 -2.26
C PHE A 185 2.28 9.29 -1.67
N HIS A 186 1.24 9.23 -2.50
CA HIS A 186 -0.06 8.77 -2.03
C HIS A 186 -0.10 7.28 -1.66
N ILE A 187 0.82 6.43 -2.14
CA ILE A 187 0.92 5.06 -1.61
C ILE A 187 1.32 5.13 -0.13
N VAL A 188 2.37 5.91 0.18
CA VAL A 188 2.84 6.11 1.56
C VAL A 188 1.71 6.63 2.45
N SER A 189 1.05 7.71 2.04
CA SER A 189 -0.06 8.27 2.81
C SER A 189 -1.17 7.25 3.12
N GLN A 190 -1.55 6.44 2.15
CA GLN A 190 -2.63 5.45 2.33
C GLN A 190 -2.20 4.23 3.15
N ILE A 191 -0.90 3.89 3.17
CA ILE A 191 -0.36 2.88 4.07
C ILE A 191 -0.60 3.29 5.54
N GLY A 192 -0.52 4.57 5.85
CA GLY A 192 -0.85 5.07 7.18
C GLY A 192 -2.26 4.69 7.65
N TYR A 193 -3.29 4.75 6.78
CA TYR A 193 -4.63 4.28 7.13
C TYR A 193 -4.68 2.77 7.38
N MET A 194 -3.91 1.99 6.64
CA MET A 194 -3.84 0.54 6.87
C MET A 194 -3.17 0.24 8.20
N LEU A 195 -2.06 0.92 8.51
CA LEU A 195 -1.37 0.77 9.79
C LEU A 195 -2.22 1.24 10.96
N LEU A 196 -3.04 2.29 10.78
CA LEU A 196 -3.97 2.78 11.79
C LEU A 196 -4.99 1.70 12.17
N GLY A 197 -5.47 0.92 11.19
CA GLY A 197 -6.35 -0.23 11.44
C GLY A 197 -5.70 -1.27 12.36
N LEU A 198 -4.40 -1.54 12.20
CA LEU A 198 -3.66 -2.44 13.09
C LEU A 198 -3.39 -1.78 14.45
N ALA A 199 -2.95 -0.53 14.46
CA ALA A 199 -2.49 0.18 15.65
C ALA A 199 -3.57 0.35 16.73
N LEU A 200 -4.82 0.54 16.33
CA LEU A 200 -5.95 0.66 17.27
C LEU A 200 -6.33 -0.69 17.90
N PHE A 201 -5.97 -1.80 17.29
CA PHE A 201 -6.19 -3.16 17.76
C PHE A 201 -7.62 -3.43 18.28
N THR A 202 -8.62 -2.94 17.57
CA THR A 202 -10.04 -3.21 17.84
C THR A 202 -10.68 -3.94 16.66
N PRO A 203 -11.74 -4.73 16.86
CA PRO A 203 -12.41 -5.44 15.76
C PRO A 203 -12.78 -4.50 14.62
N LEU A 204 -13.40 -3.35 14.92
CA LEU A 204 -13.80 -2.37 13.92
C LEU A 204 -12.60 -1.77 13.16
N ALA A 205 -11.50 -1.50 13.85
CA ALA A 205 -10.28 -0.97 13.25
C ALA A 205 -9.62 -1.97 12.29
N LEU A 206 -9.55 -3.25 12.69
CA LEU A 206 -9.03 -4.32 11.84
C LEU A 206 -9.91 -4.56 10.62
N ILE A 207 -11.24 -4.54 10.76
CA ILE A 207 -12.18 -4.57 9.62
C ILE A 207 -11.85 -3.42 8.65
N GLY A 208 -11.74 -2.20 9.19
CA GLY A 208 -11.42 -1.02 8.38
C GLY A 208 -10.08 -1.12 7.67
N GLY A 209 -9.04 -1.60 8.36
CA GLY A 209 -7.70 -1.78 7.80
C GLY A 209 -7.65 -2.82 6.70
N VAL A 210 -8.26 -4.00 6.91
CA VAL A 210 -8.34 -5.07 5.89
C VAL A 210 -9.15 -4.61 4.67
N PHE A 211 -10.30 -3.98 4.90
CA PHE A 211 -11.10 -3.40 3.81
C PHE A 211 -10.29 -2.34 3.02
N TYR A 212 -9.50 -1.52 3.75
CA TYR A 212 -8.66 -0.51 3.14
C TYR A 212 -7.57 -1.10 2.25
N ILE A 213 -6.94 -2.20 2.67
CA ILE A 213 -5.94 -2.92 1.87
C ILE A 213 -6.55 -3.35 0.53
N MET A 214 -7.71 -4.02 0.56
CA MET A 214 -8.39 -4.52 -0.65
C MET A 214 -8.79 -3.38 -1.59
N HIS A 215 -9.42 -2.32 -1.06
CA HIS A 215 -9.77 -1.13 -1.82
C HIS A 215 -8.54 -0.50 -2.50
N HIS A 216 -7.47 -0.28 -1.74
CA HIS A 216 -6.31 0.43 -2.20
C HIS A 216 -5.53 -0.31 -3.29
N ILE A 217 -5.45 -1.65 -3.26
CA ILE A 217 -4.83 -2.46 -4.30
C ILE A 217 -5.45 -2.13 -5.66
N ILE A 218 -6.77 -2.13 -5.75
CA ILE A 218 -7.53 -1.91 -6.97
C ILE A 218 -7.35 -0.47 -7.48
N VAL A 219 -7.58 0.50 -6.59
CA VAL A 219 -7.58 1.92 -6.94
C VAL A 219 -6.19 2.41 -7.35
N LYS A 220 -5.14 1.99 -6.64
CA LYS A 220 -3.77 2.41 -6.98
C LYS A 220 -3.27 1.81 -8.28
N THR A 221 -3.51 0.53 -8.50
CA THR A 221 -3.18 -0.11 -9.78
C THR A 221 -3.85 0.64 -10.93
N ASN A 222 -5.13 0.97 -10.79
CA ASN A 222 -5.87 1.71 -11.81
C ASN A 222 -5.28 3.09 -12.10
N LEU A 223 -4.99 3.90 -11.07
CA LEU A 223 -4.42 5.23 -11.25
C LEU A 223 -3.06 5.21 -11.96
N PHE A 224 -2.19 4.24 -11.64
CA PHE A 224 -0.92 4.08 -12.35
C PHE A 224 -1.13 3.68 -13.82
N LEU A 225 -2.05 2.77 -14.11
CA LEU A 225 -2.36 2.40 -15.50
C LEU A 225 -2.93 3.58 -16.30
N VAL A 226 -3.81 4.40 -15.70
CA VAL A 226 -4.31 5.64 -16.31
C VAL A 226 -3.15 6.60 -16.62
N SER A 227 -2.21 6.78 -15.69
CA SER A 227 -1.04 7.63 -15.91
C SER A 227 -0.21 7.16 -17.12
N GLY A 228 -0.13 5.84 -17.33
CA GLY A 228 0.56 5.25 -18.47
C GLY A 228 -0.15 5.48 -19.80
N ILE A 229 -1.47 5.42 -19.83
CA ILE A 229 -2.24 5.77 -21.03
C ILE A 229 -2.06 7.27 -21.34
N THR A 230 -2.08 8.11 -20.30
CA THR A 230 -1.84 9.55 -20.43
C THR A 230 -0.45 9.84 -21.03
N TYR A 231 0.58 9.16 -20.53
CA TYR A 231 1.94 9.29 -21.10
C TYR A 231 2.00 8.88 -22.57
N ARG A 232 1.35 7.79 -22.97
CA ARG A 232 1.29 7.38 -24.38
C ARG A 232 0.63 8.41 -25.29
N LEU A 233 -0.34 9.17 -24.75
CA LEU A 233 -1.04 10.22 -25.48
C LEU A 233 -0.23 11.52 -25.53
N LEU A 234 0.48 11.85 -24.45
CA LEU A 234 1.07 13.17 -24.26
C LEU A 234 2.60 13.18 -24.24
N GLY A 235 3.27 12.04 -24.04
CA GLY A 235 4.73 11.91 -24.08
C GLY A 235 5.45 12.40 -22.82
N SER A 236 4.73 12.87 -21.79
CA SER A 236 5.31 13.36 -20.54
C SER A 236 4.51 12.90 -19.32
N TYR A 237 5.15 12.86 -18.14
CA TYR A 237 4.49 12.74 -16.84
C TYR A 237 4.49 14.06 -16.05
N GLU A 238 5.25 15.07 -16.50
CA GLU A 238 5.32 16.38 -15.87
C GLU A 238 4.01 17.14 -16.08
N LEU A 239 3.36 17.57 -15.00
CA LEU A 239 2.04 18.22 -15.07
C LEU A 239 2.05 19.49 -15.92
N LYS A 240 3.19 20.23 -15.94
CA LYS A 240 3.34 21.43 -16.77
C LYS A 240 3.21 21.16 -18.27
N ASP A 241 3.60 19.96 -18.71
CA ASP A 241 3.62 19.55 -20.12
C ASP A 241 2.31 18.84 -20.53
N LEU A 242 1.41 18.57 -19.59
CA LEU A 242 0.15 17.88 -19.83
C LEU A 242 -1.01 18.86 -20.05
N GLY A 243 -2.10 18.37 -20.63
CA GLY A 243 -3.33 19.14 -20.81
C GLY A 243 -4.26 18.59 -21.89
N GLY A 244 -5.53 19.00 -21.87
CA GLY A 244 -6.50 18.77 -22.93
C GLY A 244 -7.04 17.36 -23.07
N VAL A 245 -6.73 16.45 -22.15
CA VAL A 245 -7.13 15.04 -22.26
C VAL A 245 -8.65 14.89 -22.20
N TYR A 246 -9.35 15.69 -21.40
CA TYR A 246 -10.82 15.64 -21.32
C TYR A 246 -11.49 15.88 -22.67
N ARG A 247 -11.02 16.84 -23.45
CA ARG A 247 -11.58 17.15 -24.78
C ARG A 247 -11.30 16.05 -25.82
N GLN A 248 -10.14 15.43 -25.72
CA GLN A 248 -9.68 14.42 -26.70
C GLN A 248 -10.16 13.01 -26.37
N ARG A 249 -10.22 12.66 -25.08
CA ARG A 249 -10.53 11.34 -24.57
C ARG A 249 -11.39 11.42 -23.29
N PRO A 250 -12.68 11.81 -23.37
CA PRO A 250 -13.54 12.00 -22.19
C PRO A 250 -13.71 10.71 -21.37
N TYR A 251 -13.67 9.53 -22.00
CA TYR A 251 -13.74 8.26 -21.29
C TYR A 251 -12.50 8.03 -20.39
N LEU A 252 -11.31 8.43 -20.82
CA LEU A 252 -10.11 8.32 -19.99
C LEU A 252 -10.22 9.24 -18.76
N ALA A 253 -10.81 10.41 -18.94
CA ALA A 253 -11.05 11.33 -17.85
C ALA A 253 -12.02 10.73 -16.81
N LEU A 254 -13.10 10.09 -17.23
CA LEU A 254 -14.00 9.36 -16.33
C LEU A 254 -13.29 8.20 -15.62
N LEU A 255 -12.48 7.43 -16.35
CA LEU A 255 -11.69 6.32 -15.82
C LEU A 255 -10.62 6.79 -14.81
N PHE A 256 -10.16 8.03 -14.89
CA PHE A 256 -9.33 8.66 -13.86
C PHE A 256 -10.15 9.09 -12.64
N LEU A 257 -11.31 9.73 -12.86
CA LEU A 257 -12.12 10.27 -11.76
C LEU A 257 -12.61 9.20 -10.79
N ILE A 258 -13.04 8.05 -11.29
CA ILE A 258 -13.54 6.96 -10.44
C ILE A 258 -12.50 6.57 -9.37
N PRO A 259 -11.28 6.12 -9.71
CA PRO A 259 -10.28 5.78 -8.70
C PRO A 259 -9.74 7.00 -7.93
N ALA A 260 -9.68 8.19 -8.53
CA ALA A 260 -9.19 9.40 -7.88
C ALA A 260 -10.13 9.87 -6.76
N LEU A 261 -11.43 9.96 -7.02
CA LEU A 261 -12.44 10.31 -6.03
C LEU A 261 -12.61 9.19 -4.98
N SER A 262 -12.46 7.92 -5.39
CA SER A 262 -12.45 6.80 -4.46
C SER A 262 -11.26 6.90 -3.50
N LEU A 263 -10.05 7.20 -3.99
CA LEU A 263 -8.88 7.39 -3.14
C LEU A 263 -9.05 8.57 -2.16
N ALA A 264 -9.70 9.65 -2.59
CA ALA A 264 -10.04 10.78 -1.73
C ALA A 264 -11.06 10.41 -0.63
N GLY A 265 -11.92 9.42 -0.88
CA GLY A 265 -12.96 8.98 0.05
C GLY A 265 -14.32 9.65 -0.22
N ILE A 266 -14.67 9.87 -1.48
CA ILE A 266 -15.96 10.47 -1.87
C ILE A 266 -17.02 9.37 -2.03
N PRO A 267 -18.21 9.52 -1.37
CA PRO A 267 -19.32 8.58 -1.57
C PRO A 267 -19.86 8.65 -3.01
N PRO A 268 -20.38 7.56 -3.56
CA PRO A 268 -20.58 6.23 -2.99
C PRO A 268 -19.43 5.24 -3.31
N LEU A 269 -18.21 5.72 -3.51
CA LEU A 269 -17.08 4.90 -3.95
C LEU A 269 -16.45 4.11 -2.80
N SER A 270 -15.72 3.03 -3.13
CA SER A 270 -15.16 2.07 -2.19
C SER A 270 -14.27 2.70 -1.10
N GLY A 271 -13.51 3.75 -1.43
CA GLY A 271 -12.63 4.44 -0.48
C GLY A 271 -13.35 5.24 0.60
N PHE A 272 -14.59 5.66 0.34
CA PHE A 272 -15.41 6.29 1.38
C PHE A 272 -15.66 5.30 2.54
N PHE A 273 -16.14 4.10 2.23
CA PHE A 273 -16.42 3.10 3.26
C PHE A 273 -15.17 2.67 4.00
N ALA A 274 -14.06 2.45 3.28
CA ALA A 274 -12.77 2.11 3.90
C ALA A 274 -12.33 3.18 4.92
N LYS A 275 -12.33 4.47 4.52
CA LYS A 275 -11.97 5.59 5.39
C LYS A 275 -12.95 5.77 6.53
N PHE A 276 -14.25 5.69 6.23
CA PHE A 276 -15.30 5.86 7.23
C PHE A 276 -15.17 4.86 8.38
N VAL A 277 -14.95 3.58 8.09
CA VAL A 277 -14.78 2.54 9.12
C VAL A 277 -13.54 2.80 9.98
N VAL A 278 -12.39 3.13 9.35
CA VAL A 278 -11.14 3.42 10.08
C VAL A 278 -11.28 4.67 10.95
N VAL A 279 -11.84 5.76 10.41
CA VAL A 279 -12.03 7.03 11.18
C VAL A 279 -13.03 6.81 12.30
N ARG A 280 -14.11 6.08 12.06
CA ARG A 280 -15.08 5.72 13.11
C ARG A 280 -14.42 4.94 14.24
N ALA A 281 -13.64 3.91 13.92
CA ALA A 281 -12.88 3.14 14.90
C ALA A 281 -11.91 4.02 15.70
N THR A 282 -11.24 4.98 15.05
CA THR A 282 -10.33 5.93 15.71
C THR A 282 -11.07 6.83 16.70
N LEU A 283 -12.27 7.30 16.35
CA LEU A 283 -13.11 8.10 17.24
C LEU A 283 -13.65 7.28 18.43
N GLU A 284 -14.07 6.05 18.18
CA GLU A 284 -14.54 5.12 19.24
C GLU A 284 -13.41 4.75 20.22
N SER A 285 -12.15 4.74 19.74
CA SER A 285 -10.96 4.55 20.59
C SER A 285 -10.49 5.84 21.27
N SER A 286 -11.22 6.96 21.17
CA SER A 286 -10.89 8.28 21.74
C SER A 286 -9.58 8.90 21.22
N GLU A 287 -9.04 8.43 20.08
CA GLU A 287 -7.83 8.93 19.43
C GLU A 287 -8.13 10.14 18.51
N TYR A 288 -8.66 11.22 19.11
CA TYR A 288 -9.20 12.37 18.37
C TYR A 288 -8.17 13.10 17.52
N LEU A 289 -6.91 13.20 17.98
CA LEU A 289 -5.84 13.83 17.20
C LEU A 289 -5.54 13.04 15.92
N VAL A 290 -5.46 11.72 16.03
CA VAL A 290 -5.21 10.84 14.89
C VAL A 290 -6.40 10.84 13.94
N ALA A 291 -7.63 10.89 14.44
CA ALA A 291 -8.82 11.06 13.62
C ALA A 291 -8.81 12.39 12.84
N ALA A 292 -8.41 13.49 13.49
CA ALA A 292 -8.27 14.79 12.83
C ALA A 292 -7.19 14.74 11.73
N VAL A 293 -6.05 14.09 11.99
CA VAL A 293 -5.01 13.85 10.96
C VAL A 293 -5.58 13.04 9.78
N ALA A 294 -6.30 11.96 10.05
CA ALA A 294 -6.89 11.13 8.99
C ALA A 294 -7.87 11.93 8.11
N LEU A 295 -8.73 12.76 8.70
CA LEU A 295 -9.66 13.64 7.96
C LEU A 295 -8.91 14.69 7.13
N LEU A 296 -7.91 15.36 7.71
CA LEU A 296 -7.07 16.33 7.01
C LEU A 296 -6.36 15.69 5.81
N VAL A 297 -5.80 14.51 6.00
CA VAL A 297 -5.14 13.74 4.93
C VAL A 297 -6.13 13.35 3.83
N GLY A 298 -7.38 13.07 4.17
CA GLY A 298 -8.46 12.86 3.21
C GLY A 298 -8.70 14.09 2.31
N LEU A 299 -8.79 15.28 2.91
CA LEU A 299 -8.94 16.55 2.20
C LEU A 299 -7.73 16.87 1.31
N LEU A 300 -6.50 16.69 1.81
CA LEU A 300 -5.29 16.91 1.03
C LEU A 300 -5.12 15.88 -0.09
N THR A 301 -5.65 14.66 0.10
CA THR A 301 -5.73 13.66 -0.99
C THR A 301 -6.67 14.14 -2.09
N LEU A 302 -7.84 14.67 -1.74
CA LEU A 302 -8.77 15.27 -2.71
C LEU A 302 -8.12 16.43 -3.46
N TYR A 303 -7.44 17.33 -2.75
CA TYR A 303 -6.70 18.43 -3.37
C TYR A 303 -5.68 17.93 -4.41
N SER A 304 -4.89 16.92 -4.06
CA SER A 304 -3.88 16.37 -4.99
C SER A 304 -4.52 15.71 -6.21
N MET A 305 -5.67 15.04 -6.06
CA MET A 305 -6.40 14.44 -7.19
C MET A 305 -7.03 15.49 -8.08
N ILE A 306 -7.58 16.57 -7.50
CA ILE A 306 -8.09 17.73 -8.25
C ILE A 306 -6.96 18.45 -8.99
N LYS A 307 -5.76 18.59 -8.39
CA LYS A 307 -4.57 19.15 -9.06
C LYS A 307 -4.22 18.34 -10.31
N ILE A 308 -4.15 17.00 -10.21
CA ILE A 308 -3.92 16.16 -11.39
C ILE A 308 -5.03 16.36 -12.42
N TRP A 309 -6.29 16.40 -11.99
CA TRP A 309 -7.43 16.61 -12.88
C TRP A 309 -7.33 17.94 -13.63
N ALA A 310 -7.05 19.03 -12.93
CA ALA A 310 -6.96 20.35 -13.50
C ALA A 310 -5.83 20.45 -14.53
N GLU A 311 -4.66 19.92 -14.21
CA GLU A 311 -3.46 20.01 -15.04
C GLU A 311 -3.48 19.05 -16.24
N VAL A 312 -3.96 17.84 -16.08
CA VAL A 312 -3.91 16.79 -17.12
C VAL A 312 -5.15 16.83 -18.01
N PHE A 313 -6.33 16.94 -17.40
CA PHE A 313 -7.59 16.73 -18.11
C PHE A 313 -8.24 18.05 -18.54
N TRP A 314 -8.23 19.06 -17.71
CA TRP A 314 -8.99 20.31 -17.94
C TRP A 314 -8.20 21.39 -18.65
N LYS A 315 -6.99 21.67 -18.22
CA LYS A 315 -6.10 22.69 -18.79
C LYS A 315 -5.92 22.47 -20.31
N LYS A 316 -5.80 23.54 -21.08
CA LYS A 316 -5.46 23.46 -22.52
C LYS A 316 -4.07 22.84 -22.70
N VAL A 317 -3.88 22.14 -23.82
CA VAL A 317 -2.55 21.63 -24.19
C VAL A 317 -1.58 22.81 -24.32
N PRO A 318 -0.42 22.78 -23.63
CA PRO A 318 0.57 23.86 -23.76
C PRO A 318 1.11 23.97 -25.19
N GLU A 319 1.38 25.19 -25.65
CA GLU A 319 1.81 25.49 -27.06
C GLU A 319 3.09 24.75 -27.44
N HIS A 320 4.07 24.71 -26.54
CA HIS A 320 5.34 23.99 -26.76
C HIS A 320 5.20 22.50 -27.00
N VAL A 321 4.13 21.87 -26.47
CA VAL A 321 3.84 20.46 -26.68
C VAL A 321 3.15 20.19 -28.02
N THR A 322 2.38 21.16 -28.54
CA THR A 322 1.72 21.04 -29.83
C THR A 322 2.72 21.03 -30.97
N ASP A 323 3.81 21.80 -30.89
CA ASP A 323 4.85 21.85 -31.91
C ASP A 323 5.64 20.52 -32.01
N VAL A 324 6.01 19.93 -30.90
CA VAL A 324 6.70 18.62 -30.87
C VAL A 324 5.82 17.51 -31.47
N ARG A 325 4.49 17.56 -31.26
CA ARG A 325 3.57 16.57 -31.84
C ARG A 325 3.37 16.68 -33.35
N ARG A 326 3.42 17.89 -33.88
CA ARG A 326 3.39 18.12 -35.31
C ARG A 326 4.65 17.58 -36.00
N LEU A 327 5.78 17.60 -35.32
CA LEU A 327 7.06 17.07 -35.83
C LEU A 327 7.16 15.54 -35.77
N ASN A 328 6.56 14.91 -34.77
CA ASN A 328 6.64 13.45 -34.55
C ASN A 328 5.49 12.62 -35.18
N GLY A 329 4.60 13.25 -35.92
CA GLY A 329 3.69 12.73 -36.95
C GLY A 329 2.99 11.38 -36.79
N GLU A 330 2.97 10.72 -35.61
CA GLU A 330 2.24 9.46 -35.45
C GLU A 330 1.85 9.15 -34.00
N ILE A 331 0.59 9.47 -33.63
CA ILE A 331 -0.06 8.67 -32.59
C ILE A 331 -0.57 7.42 -33.28
N ARG A 332 0.19 6.34 -33.22
CA ARG A 332 -0.16 5.04 -33.77
C ARG A 332 -1.36 4.44 -33.04
N GLU A 333 -2.54 4.59 -33.62
CA GLU A 333 -3.85 4.19 -33.08
C GLU A 333 -4.08 2.66 -32.99
N LYS A 334 -3.14 1.84 -33.46
CA LYS A 334 -3.30 0.38 -33.53
C LYS A 334 -3.00 -0.31 -32.21
N ARG A 335 -4.00 -0.58 -31.41
CA ARG A 335 -4.13 -1.40 -30.19
C ARG A 335 -4.60 -0.66 -28.93
N SER A 336 -5.48 0.29 -29.05
CA SER A 336 -5.97 1.06 -27.88
C SER A 336 -6.72 0.21 -26.85
N TRP A 337 -7.56 -0.73 -27.26
CA TRP A 337 -8.41 -1.51 -26.36
C TRP A 337 -7.64 -2.37 -25.35
N ALA A 338 -6.53 -2.97 -25.71
CA ALA A 338 -5.73 -3.80 -24.81
C ALA A 338 -5.20 -3.02 -23.56
N TYR A 339 -5.02 -1.70 -23.68
CA TYR A 339 -4.60 -0.85 -22.56
C TYR A 339 -5.77 -0.36 -21.70
N TYR A 340 -6.96 -0.20 -22.30
CA TYR A 340 -8.14 0.25 -21.60
C TYR A 340 -8.82 -0.87 -20.81
N THR A 341 -8.77 -2.11 -21.29
CA THR A 341 -9.42 -3.26 -20.64
C THR A 341 -9.09 -3.39 -19.16
N PRO A 342 -7.82 -3.43 -18.71
CA PRO A 342 -7.52 -3.55 -17.28
C PRO A 342 -7.96 -2.31 -16.49
N VAL A 343 -7.89 -1.11 -17.08
CA VAL A 343 -8.33 0.12 -16.42
C VAL A 343 -9.84 0.11 -16.21
N VAL A 344 -10.62 -0.28 -17.22
CA VAL A 344 -12.08 -0.42 -17.12
C VAL A 344 -12.44 -1.49 -16.10
N ALA A 345 -11.80 -2.66 -16.15
CA ALA A 345 -12.07 -3.74 -15.20
C ALA A 345 -11.86 -3.28 -13.74
N LEU A 346 -10.74 -2.60 -13.45
CA LEU A 346 -10.46 -2.08 -12.11
C LEU A 346 -11.39 -0.94 -11.70
N ALA A 347 -11.82 -0.08 -12.65
CA ALA A 347 -12.83 0.94 -12.39
C ALA A 347 -14.19 0.33 -12.04
N VAL A 348 -14.61 -0.70 -12.78
CA VAL A 348 -15.83 -1.47 -12.50
C VAL A 348 -15.74 -2.15 -11.12
N CYS A 349 -14.62 -2.78 -10.78
CA CYS A 349 -14.38 -3.33 -9.44
C CYS A 349 -14.52 -2.25 -8.35
N THR A 350 -13.96 -1.05 -8.57
CA THR A 350 -14.07 0.08 -7.64
C THR A 350 -15.53 0.48 -7.42
N LEU A 351 -16.32 0.53 -8.49
CA LEU A 351 -17.77 0.84 -8.43
C LEU A 351 -18.55 -0.28 -7.73
N ILE A 352 -18.28 -1.54 -8.05
CA ILE A 352 -18.97 -2.69 -7.43
C ILE A 352 -18.72 -2.67 -5.92
N ILE A 353 -17.47 -2.48 -5.47
CA ILE A 353 -17.12 -2.43 -4.04
C ILE A 353 -17.78 -1.21 -3.37
N GLY A 354 -17.93 -0.08 -4.08
CA GLY A 354 -18.59 1.10 -3.55
C GLY A 354 -20.11 0.96 -3.45
N LEU A 355 -20.75 0.43 -4.47
CA LEU A 355 -22.22 0.31 -4.53
C LEU A 355 -22.74 -0.95 -3.85
N TYR A 356 -21.95 -2.00 -3.80
CA TYR A 356 -22.27 -3.30 -3.21
C TYR A 356 -21.14 -3.81 -2.34
N GLY A 357 -20.78 -3.01 -1.31
CA GLY A 357 -19.63 -3.28 -0.43
C GLY A 357 -19.84 -4.36 0.62
N GLN A 358 -21.10 -4.81 0.85
CA GLN A 358 -21.45 -5.78 1.89
C GLN A 358 -20.61 -7.06 1.84
N PRO A 359 -20.42 -7.76 0.70
CA PRO A 359 -19.60 -8.99 0.69
C PRO A 359 -18.15 -8.77 1.06
N ILE A 360 -17.58 -7.63 0.64
CA ILE A 360 -16.20 -7.29 0.97
C ILE A 360 -16.06 -6.90 2.45
N TYR A 361 -17.08 -6.22 3.00
CA TYR A 361 -17.12 -5.91 4.42
C TYR A 361 -17.21 -7.20 5.27
N MET A 362 -18.08 -8.14 4.92
CA MET A 362 -18.18 -9.44 5.60
C MET A 362 -16.89 -10.26 5.52
N LEU A 363 -16.18 -10.20 4.38
CA LEU A 363 -14.87 -10.83 4.26
C LEU A 363 -13.84 -10.17 5.18
N ALA A 364 -13.83 -8.83 5.27
CA ALA A 364 -12.96 -8.09 6.17
C ALA A 364 -13.31 -8.36 7.65
N GLU A 365 -14.59 -8.50 7.96
CA GLU A 365 -15.09 -8.85 9.29
C GLU A 365 -14.63 -10.25 9.70
N SER A 366 -14.82 -11.25 8.86
CA SER A 366 -14.33 -12.61 9.11
C SER A 366 -12.81 -12.66 9.29
N ALA A 367 -12.06 -11.88 8.50
CA ALA A 367 -10.61 -11.77 8.68
C ALA A 367 -10.24 -11.12 10.02
N ALA A 368 -10.95 -10.05 10.41
CA ALA A 368 -10.72 -9.35 11.67
C ALA A 368 -11.05 -10.25 12.89
N GLU A 369 -12.12 -11.03 12.83
CA GLU A 369 -12.46 -12.02 13.85
C GLU A 369 -11.34 -13.05 14.05
N GLN A 370 -10.76 -13.56 12.97
CA GLN A 370 -9.62 -14.48 13.03
C GLN A 370 -8.36 -13.81 13.57
N LEU A 371 -8.10 -12.53 13.22
CA LEU A 371 -6.97 -11.77 13.73
C LEU A 371 -7.11 -11.47 15.23
N MET A 372 -8.33 -11.24 15.72
CA MET A 372 -8.62 -11.01 17.15
C MET A 372 -8.66 -12.31 17.97
N ASN A 373 -8.79 -13.45 17.31
CA ASN A 373 -8.82 -14.75 17.98
C ASN A 373 -7.73 -15.69 17.44
N PRO A 374 -6.46 -15.51 17.86
CA PRO A 374 -5.33 -16.34 17.41
C PRO A 374 -5.52 -17.84 17.66
N GLN A 375 -6.31 -18.21 18.66
CA GLN A 375 -6.54 -19.61 19.02
C GLN A 375 -7.20 -20.42 17.90
N LEU A 376 -8.07 -19.78 17.09
CA LEU A 376 -8.67 -20.43 15.91
C LEU A 376 -7.59 -20.88 14.91
N TYR A 377 -6.61 -20.03 14.66
CA TYR A 377 -5.50 -20.36 13.76
C TYR A 377 -4.58 -21.41 14.38
N ILE A 378 -4.22 -21.25 15.65
CA ILE A 378 -3.35 -22.18 16.38
C ILE A 378 -3.96 -23.58 16.40
N ALA A 379 -5.23 -23.71 16.75
CA ALA A 379 -5.94 -24.99 16.77
C ALA A 379 -6.02 -25.64 15.39
N ALA A 380 -6.30 -24.84 14.34
CA ALA A 380 -6.37 -25.35 12.97
C ALA A 380 -5.02 -25.90 12.47
N VAL A 381 -3.89 -25.30 12.88
CA VAL A 381 -2.54 -25.69 12.41
C VAL A 381 -1.96 -26.83 13.25
N LEU A 382 -2.12 -26.78 14.57
CA LEU A 382 -1.50 -27.75 15.51
C LEU A 382 -2.42 -28.90 15.90
N GLY A 383 -3.68 -28.93 15.47
CA GLY A 383 -4.61 -30.03 15.69
C GLY A 383 -5.23 -30.09 17.09
N GLY A 384 -5.26 -28.99 17.84
CA GLY A 384 -5.96 -28.85 19.11
C GLY A 384 -7.46 -28.53 18.94
N GLN A 385 -8.31 -28.90 19.91
CA GLN A 385 -9.63 -28.25 19.99
C GLN A 385 -9.44 -26.81 20.51
N PRO A 386 -10.13 -25.81 19.97
CA PRO A 386 -10.14 -24.47 20.57
C PRO A 386 -10.80 -24.57 21.96
N GLU A 387 -10.07 -24.17 23.01
CA GLU A 387 -10.60 -24.03 24.36
C GLU A 387 -11.59 -22.87 24.44
#